data_1c89c3cee0778e442f89fb5cc1651d68
#
_entry.id   1c89c3cee0778e442f89fb5cc1651d68
#
_cell.length_a   1.000
_cell.length_b   1.000
_cell.length_c   1.000
_cell.angle_alpha   90.00
_cell.angle_beta   90.00
_cell.angle_gamma   90.00
#
_symmetry.space_group_name_H-M   'P 1'
#
loop_
_entity.id
_entity.type
_entity.pdbx_description
1 polymer ?
#
loop_
_entity_poly.entity_id
_entity_poly.type
_entity_poly.pdbx_seq_one_letter_code
_entity_poly.pdbx_strand_id
1 'polypeptide(L)'
;MTILPPGVTHDGRPAPGASGFRKRELYLDTAFLPAELTSAAVEHTAISDPPLRAALSRLHDCLLQDAEDLDAGARLALIAERITDHQTRVPHPVPAPEPGIAGQLRQLLDEHITGQVSLAWAAATLDRSIPHLVRSFTRQFGLSPHAYVIGRRIDAARRLMLRGAAPADVATAVGFYDQAHFTRHFKRHTASTPAGYARSHTRRAA
;
A
#
# COMPACT_ATOMS: atom_id res chain seq x y z
N MET A 1 13.62 7.12 -2.33
CA MET A 1 12.34 6.96 -1.60
C MET A 1 11.36 6.29 -2.53
N THR A 2 10.45 5.50 -1.99
CA THR A 2 9.41 4.83 -2.78
C THR A 2 8.05 5.22 -2.22
N ILE A 3 7.14 5.66 -3.08
CA ILE A 3 5.73 5.86 -2.73
C ILE A 3 4.98 4.64 -3.22
N LEU A 4 4.19 4.06 -2.35
CA LEU A 4 3.41 2.86 -2.63
C LEU A 4 1.93 3.16 -2.47
N PRO A 5 1.17 3.20 -3.56
CA PRO A 5 -0.27 3.29 -3.49
C PRO A 5 -0.87 2.12 -2.71
N PRO A 6 -2.09 2.26 -2.18
CA PRO A 6 -2.80 1.17 -1.54
C PRO A 6 -2.86 -0.06 -2.46
N GLY A 7 -2.50 -1.23 -1.93
CA GLY A 7 -2.53 -2.49 -2.67
C GLY A 7 -1.33 -2.76 -3.59
N VAL A 8 -0.40 -1.83 -3.73
CA VAL A 8 0.86 -2.08 -4.46
C VAL A 8 1.84 -2.80 -3.56
N THR A 9 2.27 -3.96 -4.01
CA THR A 9 3.25 -4.78 -3.28
C THR A 9 4.67 -4.35 -3.62
N HIS A 10 5.53 -4.32 -2.62
CA HIS A 10 6.96 -4.14 -2.82
C HIS A 10 7.73 -5.25 -2.10
N ASP A 11 8.84 -5.66 -2.65
CA ASP A 11 9.72 -6.57 -1.96
C ASP A 11 10.55 -5.80 -0.93
N GLY A 12 10.50 -6.24 0.31
CA GLY A 12 11.32 -5.67 1.39
C GLY A 12 12.76 -6.17 1.34
N ARG A 13 13.38 -6.27 0.16
CA ARG A 13 14.73 -6.82 -0.01
C ARG A 13 15.79 -5.72 0.01
N PRO A 14 16.97 -5.99 0.57
CA PRO A 14 18.13 -5.11 0.41
C PRO A 14 18.55 -5.05 -1.06
N ALA A 15 19.22 -3.97 -1.44
CA ALA A 15 19.84 -3.88 -2.76
C ALA A 15 20.86 -5.03 -2.96
N PRO A 16 21.07 -5.48 -4.22
CA PRO A 16 22.07 -6.49 -4.50
C PRO A 16 23.45 -6.11 -3.90
N GLY A 17 24.05 -7.05 -3.16
CA GLY A 17 25.35 -6.83 -2.50
C GLY A 17 25.29 -6.16 -1.12
N ALA A 18 24.14 -5.73 -0.63
CA ALA A 18 24.00 -5.19 0.72
C ALA A 18 23.71 -6.31 1.74
N SER A 19 24.42 -6.30 2.87
CA SER A 19 24.20 -7.25 3.97
C SER A 19 22.91 -6.99 4.76
N GLY A 20 22.25 -5.85 4.53
CA GLY A 20 20.99 -5.45 5.14
C GLY A 20 20.63 -4.01 4.79
N PHE A 21 19.46 -3.56 5.22
CA PHE A 21 19.03 -2.19 5.07
C PHE A 21 18.16 -1.75 6.24
N ARG A 22 18.15 -0.46 6.50
CA ARG A 22 17.22 0.14 7.46
C ARG A 22 16.11 0.82 6.67
N LYS A 23 14.87 0.44 6.94
CA LYS A 23 13.67 0.98 6.32
C LYS A 23 12.92 1.85 7.32
N ARG A 24 12.50 3.03 6.89
CA ARG A 24 11.53 3.87 7.58
C ARG A 24 10.27 3.92 6.73
N GLU A 25 9.12 3.70 7.32
CA GLU A 25 7.83 3.71 6.62
C GLU A 25 6.92 4.74 7.28
N LEU A 26 6.25 5.53 6.45
CA LEU A 26 5.21 6.46 6.85
C LEU A 26 3.91 6.00 6.18
N TYR A 27 2.88 5.79 6.98
CA TYR A 27 1.54 5.42 6.51
C TYR A 27 0.67 6.67 6.54
N LEU A 28 0.24 7.08 5.37
CA LEU A 28 -0.63 8.22 5.19
C LEU A 28 -2.05 7.74 4.89
N ASP A 29 -3.05 8.46 5.38
CA ASP A 29 -4.43 8.27 4.95
C ASP A 29 -4.54 8.59 3.46
N THR A 30 -5.42 7.90 2.74
CA THR A 30 -5.66 8.14 1.32
C THR A 30 -6.23 9.53 1.04
N ALA A 31 -6.87 10.17 2.03
CA ALA A 31 -7.32 11.55 1.94
C ALA A 31 -6.17 12.57 1.95
N PHE A 32 -4.96 12.15 2.30
CA PHE A 32 -3.80 13.03 2.42
C PHE A 32 -3.16 13.39 1.07
N LEU A 33 -3.26 12.52 0.09
CA LEU A 33 -2.80 12.75 -1.28
C LEU A 33 -3.99 12.69 -2.24
N PRO A 34 -4.08 13.60 -3.22
CA PRO A 34 -5.09 13.52 -4.26
C PRO A 34 -5.12 12.15 -4.95
N ALA A 35 -6.32 11.69 -5.32
CA ALA A 35 -6.50 10.36 -5.92
C ALA A 35 -5.69 10.18 -7.23
N GLU A 36 -5.53 11.25 -7.98
CA GLU A 36 -4.75 11.31 -9.22
C GLU A 36 -3.28 10.99 -8.95
N LEU A 37 -2.73 11.48 -7.84
CA LEU A 37 -1.33 11.22 -7.44
C LEU A 37 -1.14 9.79 -6.97
N THR A 38 -2.17 9.21 -6.36
CA THR A 38 -2.14 7.80 -5.96
C THR A 38 -2.07 6.89 -7.18
N SER A 39 -2.76 7.23 -8.26
CA SER A 39 -2.72 6.50 -9.53
C SER A 39 -1.36 6.64 -10.22
N ALA A 40 -0.80 7.84 -10.25
CA ALA A 40 0.51 8.12 -10.83
C ALA A 40 1.66 7.41 -10.13
N ALA A 41 1.57 7.24 -8.82
CA ALA A 41 2.56 6.50 -8.03
C ALA A 41 2.62 5.00 -8.35
N VAL A 42 1.64 4.43 -9.07
CA VAL A 42 1.70 3.05 -9.58
C VAL A 42 2.78 2.90 -10.66
N GLU A 43 2.90 3.89 -11.55
CA GLU A 43 3.84 3.85 -12.66
C GLU A 43 5.24 4.33 -12.26
N HIS A 44 5.32 5.30 -11.34
CA HIS A 44 6.57 5.94 -10.91
C HIS A 44 6.71 5.88 -9.38
N THR A 45 6.98 4.68 -8.87
CA THR A 45 7.08 4.45 -7.42
C THR A 45 8.33 5.05 -6.79
N ALA A 46 9.42 5.22 -7.54
CA ALA A 46 10.72 5.65 -7.02
C ALA A 46 10.97 7.14 -7.25
N ILE A 47 11.17 7.89 -6.17
CA ILE A 47 11.57 9.31 -6.20
C ILE A 47 13.00 9.44 -5.71
N SER A 48 13.88 10.00 -6.55
CA SER A 48 15.24 10.37 -6.19
C SER A 48 15.29 11.86 -5.84
N ASP A 49 14.98 12.19 -4.60
CA ASP A 49 14.98 13.55 -4.06
C ASP A 49 15.62 13.57 -2.67
N PRO A 50 16.91 13.94 -2.57
CA PRO A 50 17.59 14.02 -1.29
C PRO A 50 16.94 14.97 -0.27
N PRO A 51 16.47 16.19 -0.64
CA PRO A 51 15.73 17.07 0.26
C PRO A 51 14.42 16.46 0.80
N LEU A 52 13.63 15.79 -0.06
CA LEU A 52 12.42 15.11 0.37
C LEU A 52 12.71 13.97 1.34
N ARG A 53 13.75 13.19 1.06
CA ARG A 53 14.21 12.13 1.97
C ARG A 53 14.64 12.70 3.33
N ALA A 54 15.33 13.83 3.35
CA ALA A 54 15.74 14.51 4.57
C ALA A 54 14.52 15.06 5.35
N ALA A 55 13.52 15.61 4.66
CA ALA A 55 12.27 16.09 5.27
C ALA A 55 11.50 14.94 5.94
N LEU A 56 11.38 13.78 5.27
CA LEU A 56 10.76 12.58 5.83
C LEU A 56 11.53 12.04 7.05
N SER A 57 12.86 12.08 7.03
CA SER A 57 13.65 11.69 8.18
C SER A 57 13.40 12.59 9.37
N ARG A 58 13.37 13.93 9.17
CA ARG A 58 13.05 14.89 10.22
C ARG A 58 11.64 14.72 10.77
N LEU A 59 10.64 14.47 9.91
CA LEU A 59 9.30 14.16 10.37
C LEU A 59 9.27 12.90 11.22
N HIS A 60 9.98 11.86 10.81
CA HIS A 60 10.06 10.62 11.57
C HIS A 60 10.73 10.81 12.94
N ASP A 61 11.79 11.62 12.99
CA ASP A 61 12.49 11.93 14.24
C ASP A 61 11.61 12.83 15.15
N CYS A 62 10.83 13.74 14.57
CA CYS A 62 9.82 14.55 15.25
C CYS A 62 8.72 13.69 15.90
N LEU A 63 8.14 12.76 15.15
CA LEU A 63 7.11 11.82 15.65
C LEU A 63 7.62 10.85 16.73
N LEU A 64 8.94 10.69 16.86
CA LEU A 64 9.55 9.86 17.91
C LEU A 64 9.81 10.62 19.22
N GLN A 65 9.76 11.96 19.19
CA GLN A 65 10.12 12.84 20.30
C GLN A 65 8.90 13.49 20.98
N ASP A 66 7.70 12.94 20.81
CA ASP A 66 6.43 13.50 21.32
C ASP A 66 6.26 15.00 20.96
N ALA A 67 6.71 15.38 19.77
CA ALA A 67 6.57 16.75 19.29
C ALA A 67 5.09 17.12 19.12
N GLU A 68 4.79 18.39 19.29
CA GLU A 68 3.43 18.92 19.14
C GLU A 68 2.83 18.53 17.78
N ASP A 69 1.59 18.04 17.77
CA ASP A 69 0.86 17.61 16.58
C ASP A 69 0.86 18.66 15.46
N LEU A 70 0.91 19.93 15.81
CA LEU A 70 0.92 21.05 14.88
C LEU A 70 2.22 21.10 14.04
N ASP A 71 3.38 20.85 14.65
CA ASP A 71 4.66 20.85 13.94
C ASP A 71 4.77 19.62 13.00
N ALA A 72 4.30 18.47 13.45
CA ALA A 72 4.23 17.26 12.63
C ALA A 72 3.29 17.48 11.42
N GLY A 73 2.14 18.09 11.64
CA GLY A 73 1.17 18.42 10.60
C GLY A 73 1.72 19.39 9.55
N ALA A 74 2.41 20.45 9.97
CA ALA A 74 3.04 21.41 9.06
C ALA A 74 4.14 20.76 8.21
N ARG A 75 5.00 19.93 8.81
CA ARG A 75 6.04 19.18 8.08
C ARG A 75 5.43 18.21 7.07
N LEU A 76 4.34 17.56 7.45
CA LEU A 76 3.64 16.63 6.59
C LEU A 76 3.03 17.34 5.38
N ALA A 77 2.44 18.53 5.56
CA ALA A 77 1.89 19.33 4.46
C ALA A 77 2.96 19.72 3.43
N LEU A 78 4.15 20.16 3.87
CA LEU A 78 5.26 20.46 2.99
C LEU A 78 5.81 19.24 2.24
N ILE A 79 5.78 18.07 2.88
CA ILE A 79 6.14 16.80 2.25
C ILE A 79 5.13 16.43 1.16
N ALA A 80 3.83 16.61 1.43
CA ALA A 80 2.77 16.33 0.47
C ALA A 80 2.88 17.23 -0.76
N GLU A 81 3.08 18.53 -0.57
CA GLU A 81 3.30 19.49 -1.65
C GLU A 81 4.48 19.07 -2.55
N ARG A 82 5.61 18.70 -1.93
CA ARG A 82 6.79 18.28 -2.69
C ARG A 82 6.60 16.95 -3.42
N ILE A 83 5.83 16.02 -2.86
CA ILE A 83 5.44 14.79 -3.55
C ILE A 83 4.55 15.12 -4.75
N THR A 84 3.59 16.01 -4.58
CA THR A 84 2.70 16.50 -5.64
C THR A 84 3.52 17.11 -6.79
N ASP A 85 4.47 17.97 -6.48
CA ASP A 85 5.37 18.58 -7.47
C ASP A 85 6.15 17.54 -8.29
N HIS A 86 6.62 16.47 -7.65
CA HIS A 86 7.32 15.41 -8.36
C HIS A 86 6.41 14.65 -9.32
N GLN A 87 5.18 14.40 -8.91
CA GLN A 87 4.25 13.60 -9.70
C GLN A 87 3.59 14.40 -10.83
N THR A 88 3.35 15.70 -10.63
CA THR A 88 2.81 16.57 -11.68
C THR A 88 3.80 16.90 -12.79
N ARG A 89 5.10 16.78 -12.55
CA ARG A 89 6.14 16.96 -13.58
C ARG A 89 6.28 15.78 -14.54
N VAL A 90 5.71 14.63 -14.20
CA VAL A 90 5.65 13.47 -15.09
C VAL A 90 4.36 13.57 -15.89
N PRO A 91 4.41 13.56 -17.25
CA PRO A 91 3.19 13.57 -18.06
C PRO A 91 2.36 12.31 -17.72
N HIS A 92 1.18 12.51 -17.19
CA HIS A 92 0.26 11.42 -16.92
C HIS A 92 -0.65 11.22 -18.11
N PRO A 93 -0.91 9.98 -18.54
CA PRO A 93 -2.06 9.72 -19.40
C PRO A 93 -3.32 10.16 -18.65
N VAL A 94 -4.09 11.05 -19.24
CA VAL A 94 -5.40 11.45 -18.70
C VAL A 94 -6.24 10.19 -18.50
N PRO A 95 -6.75 9.89 -17.29
CA PRO A 95 -7.61 8.73 -17.11
C PRO A 95 -8.81 8.83 -18.05
N ALA A 96 -9.11 7.76 -18.76
CA ALA A 96 -10.32 7.69 -19.56
C ALA A 96 -11.55 7.92 -18.65
N PRO A 97 -12.58 8.68 -19.10
CA PRO A 97 -13.71 9.13 -18.25
C PRO A 97 -14.64 8.02 -17.76
N GLU A 98 -14.47 6.78 -18.24
CA GLU A 98 -15.16 5.61 -17.67
C GLU A 98 -14.15 4.60 -17.15
N PRO A 99 -14.41 3.93 -16.00
CA PRO A 99 -13.54 2.87 -15.55
C PRO A 99 -13.58 1.75 -16.57
N GLY A 100 -12.51 1.61 -17.34
CA GLY A 100 -12.32 0.48 -18.23
C GLY A 100 -12.47 -0.85 -17.46
N ILE A 101 -12.51 -1.96 -18.15
CA ILE A 101 -12.73 -3.29 -17.56
C ILE A 101 -11.80 -3.57 -16.35
N ALA A 102 -10.60 -3.05 -16.34
CA ALA A 102 -9.68 -3.17 -15.22
C ALA A 102 -10.14 -2.35 -14.00
N GLY A 103 -10.72 -1.16 -14.21
CA GLY A 103 -11.32 -0.35 -13.15
C GLY A 103 -12.56 -1.01 -12.55
N GLN A 104 -13.42 -1.59 -13.39
CA GLN A 104 -14.59 -2.37 -12.94
C GLN A 104 -14.15 -3.58 -12.12
N LEU A 105 -13.13 -4.32 -12.61
CA LEU A 105 -12.58 -5.44 -11.84
C LEU A 105 -12.00 -4.98 -10.50
N ARG A 106 -11.28 -3.86 -10.45
CA ARG A 106 -10.75 -3.32 -9.18
C ARG A 106 -11.86 -3.01 -8.20
N GLN A 107 -12.92 -2.33 -8.64
CA GLN A 107 -14.07 -2.03 -7.78
C GLN A 107 -14.70 -3.31 -7.24
N LEU A 108 -14.94 -4.29 -8.11
CA LEU A 108 -15.49 -5.58 -7.72
C LEU A 108 -14.63 -6.31 -6.68
N LEU A 109 -13.30 -6.27 -6.84
CA LEU A 109 -12.35 -6.85 -5.90
C LEU A 109 -12.35 -6.10 -4.55
N ASP A 110 -12.44 -4.77 -4.56
CA ASP A 110 -12.47 -3.95 -3.35
C ASP A 110 -13.74 -4.18 -2.52
N GLU A 111 -14.90 -4.31 -3.18
CA GLU A 111 -16.19 -4.60 -2.53
C GLU A 111 -16.21 -5.97 -1.85
N HIS A 112 -15.40 -6.92 -2.32
CA HIS A 112 -15.38 -8.29 -1.82
C HIS A 112 -14.05 -8.70 -1.18
N ILE A 113 -13.26 -7.73 -0.74
CA ILE A 113 -11.86 -7.92 -0.33
C ILE A 113 -11.67 -8.94 0.79
N THR A 114 -12.60 -9.02 1.74
CA THR A 114 -12.57 -9.96 2.87
C THR A 114 -13.20 -11.30 2.56
N GLY A 115 -13.90 -11.39 1.42
CA GLY A 115 -14.61 -12.60 1.00
C GLY A 115 -13.77 -13.55 0.15
N GLN A 116 -14.42 -14.63 -0.27
CA GLN A 116 -13.88 -15.58 -1.25
C GLN A 116 -14.04 -14.99 -2.65
N VAL A 117 -13.01 -14.34 -3.16
CA VAL A 117 -13.02 -13.80 -4.54
C VAL A 117 -12.33 -14.78 -5.47
N SER A 118 -13.05 -15.26 -6.47
CA SER A 118 -12.44 -16.03 -7.56
C SER A 118 -12.47 -15.23 -8.88
N LEU A 119 -11.43 -15.41 -9.69
CA LEU A 119 -11.40 -14.81 -11.03
C LEU A 119 -12.50 -15.38 -11.94
N ALA A 120 -12.95 -16.60 -11.70
CA ALA A 120 -14.05 -17.19 -12.45
C ALA A 120 -15.37 -16.45 -12.16
N TRP A 121 -15.65 -16.17 -10.88
CA TRP A 121 -16.81 -15.37 -10.49
C TRP A 121 -16.74 -13.95 -11.06
N ALA A 122 -15.58 -13.29 -10.95
CA ALA A 122 -15.39 -11.94 -11.50
C ALA A 122 -15.55 -11.92 -13.05
N ALA A 123 -15.08 -12.97 -13.73
CA ALA A 123 -15.23 -13.13 -15.17
C ALA A 123 -16.69 -13.28 -15.59
N ALA A 124 -17.46 -14.09 -14.85
CA ALA A 124 -18.90 -14.24 -15.07
C ALA A 124 -19.66 -12.93 -14.79
N THR A 125 -19.33 -12.23 -13.70
CA THR A 125 -19.97 -10.96 -13.31
C THR A 125 -19.72 -9.86 -14.33
N LEU A 126 -18.50 -9.77 -14.89
CA LEU A 126 -18.13 -8.73 -15.84
C LEU A 126 -18.31 -9.13 -17.32
N ASP A 127 -18.84 -10.32 -17.58
CA ASP A 127 -19.00 -10.89 -18.91
C ASP A 127 -17.71 -10.83 -19.74
N ARG A 128 -16.61 -11.30 -19.15
CA ARG A 128 -15.29 -11.31 -19.78
C ARG A 128 -14.53 -12.58 -19.43
N SER A 129 -13.60 -12.97 -20.31
CA SER A 129 -12.74 -14.11 -20.03
C SER A 129 -11.69 -13.79 -18.96
N ILE A 130 -11.32 -14.77 -18.14
CA ILE A 130 -10.26 -14.62 -17.10
C ILE A 130 -8.96 -14.08 -17.70
N PRO A 131 -8.43 -14.60 -18.83
CA PRO A 131 -7.22 -14.05 -19.42
C PRO A 131 -7.33 -12.56 -19.83
N HIS A 132 -8.51 -12.14 -20.30
CA HIS A 132 -8.76 -10.73 -20.62
C HIS A 132 -8.72 -9.85 -19.37
N LEU A 133 -9.38 -10.25 -18.30
CA LEU A 133 -9.38 -9.52 -17.03
C LEU A 133 -7.96 -9.38 -16.46
N VAL A 134 -7.20 -10.49 -16.42
CA VAL A 134 -5.83 -10.49 -15.89
C VAL A 134 -4.91 -9.59 -16.71
N ARG A 135 -4.96 -9.67 -18.05
CA ARG A 135 -4.12 -8.82 -18.92
C ARG A 135 -4.48 -7.34 -18.80
N SER A 136 -5.78 -7.02 -18.81
CA SER A 136 -6.25 -5.63 -18.70
C SER A 136 -5.88 -5.01 -17.36
N PHE A 137 -6.08 -5.76 -16.29
CA PHE A 137 -5.74 -5.35 -14.93
C PHE A 137 -4.22 -5.15 -14.76
N THR A 138 -3.42 -6.12 -15.21
CA THR A 138 -1.96 -6.05 -15.10
C THR A 138 -1.39 -4.90 -15.93
N ARG A 139 -1.95 -4.65 -17.13
CA ARG A 139 -1.52 -3.53 -17.97
C ARG A 139 -1.85 -2.18 -17.34
N GLN A 140 -3.00 -2.04 -16.68
CA GLN A 140 -3.44 -0.76 -16.10
C GLN A 140 -2.81 -0.51 -14.72
N PHE A 141 -2.65 -1.55 -13.89
CA PHE A 141 -2.22 -1.40 -12.48
C PHE A 141 -0.82 -1.96 -12.20
N GLY A 142 -0.12 -2.51 -13.18
CA GLY A 142 1.24 -3.02 -13.02
C GLY A 142 1.36 -4.32 -12.21
N LEU A 143 0.25 -4.87 -11.69
CA LEU A 143 0.23 -6.09 -10.86
C LEU A 143 -0.98 -6.97 -11.18
N SER A 144 -0.88 -8.26 -10.85
CA SER A 144 -2.01 -9.17 -11.07
C SER A 144 -3.17 -8.90 -10.11
N PRO A 145 -4.43 -9.23 -10.48
CA PRO A 145 -5.58 -9.12 -9.57
C PRO A 145 -5.37 -9.82 -8.22
N HIS A 146 -4.74 -11.00 -8.22
CA HIS A 146 -4.41 -11.72 -6.99
C HIS A 146 -3.42 -10.94 -6.11
N ALA A 147 -2.35 -10.40 -6.70
CA ALA A 147 -1.38 -9.61 -5.96
C ALA A 147 -2.03 -8.35 -5.37
N TYR A 148 -2.95 -7.72 -6.10
CA TYR A 148 -3.76 -6.60 -5.62
C TYR A 148 -4.58 -6.98 -4.38
N VAL A 149 -5.37 -8.06 -4.45
CA VAL A 149 -6.18 -8.52 -3.31
C VAL A 149 -5.32 -8.81 -2.09
N ILE A 150 -4.20 -9.52 -2.27
CA ILE A 150 -3.27 -9.80 -1.16
C ILE A 150 -2.73 -8.49 -0.55
N GLY A 151 -2.29 -7.54 -1.36
CA GLY A 151 -1.82 -6.24 -0.89
C GLY A 151 -2.87 -5.50 -0.05
N ARG A 152 -4.11 -5.41 -0.56
CA ARG A 152 -5.23 -4.77 0.14
C ARG A 152 -5.56 -5.44 1.48
N ARG A 153 -5.52 -6.78 1.54
CA ARG A 153 -5.71 -7.55 2.78
C ARG A 153 -4.60 -7.28 3.79
N ILE A 154 -3.35 -7.21 3.33
CA ILE A 154 -2.22 -6.87 4.20
C ILE A 154 -2.36 -5.45 4.76
N ASP A 155 -2.76 -4.47 3.95
CA ASP A 155 -3.01 -3.10 4.41
C ASP A 155 -4.15 -3.04 5.44
N ALA A 156 -5.25 -3.79 5.23
CA ALA A 156 -6.33 -3.90 6.20
C ALA A 156 -5.84 -4.55 7.50
N ALA A 157 -5.05 -5.62 7.40
CA ALA A 157 -4.47 -6.31 8.56
C ALA A 157 -3.59 -5.37 9.39
N ARG A 158 -2.76 -4.55 8.75
CA ARG A 158 -1.91 -3.57 9.42
C ARG A 158 -2.72 -2.55 10.19
N ARG A 159 -3.79 -1.99 9.58
CA ARG A 159 -4.70 -1.06 10.26
C ARG A 159 -5.37 -1.69 11.49
N LEU A 160 -5.78 -2.95 11.41
CA LEU A 160 -6.38 -3.66 12.54
C LEU A 160 -5.37 -3.88 13.67
N MET A 161 -4.15 -4.32 13.34
CA MET A 161 -3.09 -4.53 14.34
C MET A 161 -2.64 -3.23 15.01
N LEU A 162 -2.58 -2.12 14.27
CA LEU A 162 -2.29 -0.79 14.83
C LEU A 162 -3.37 -0.31 15.81
N ARG A 163 -4.61 -0.78 15.65
CA ARG A 163 -5.72 -0.55 16.59
C ARG A 163 -5.78 -1.57 17.72
N GLY A 164 -4.76 -2.42 17.86
CA GLY A 164 -4.64 -3.37 18.95
C GLY A 164 -5.22 -4.77 18.70
N ALA A 165 -5.72 -5.05 17.47
CA ALA A 165 -6.23 -6.39 17.18
C ALA A 165 -5.11 -7.44 17.23
N ALA A 166 -5.39 -8.60 17.83
CA ALA A 166 -4.44 -9.69 17.91
C ALA A 166 -4.17 -10.29 16.51
N PRO A 167 -2.90 -10.61 16.17
CA PRO A 167 -2.57 -11.16 14.85
C PRO A 167 -3.33 -12.45 14.48
N ALA A 168 -3.74 -13.24 15.47
CA ALA A 168 -4.52 -14.46 15.26
C ALA A 168 -5.92 -14.16 14.70
N ASP A 169 -6.57 -13.12 15.21
CA ASP A 169 -7.94 -12.73 14.82
C ASP A 169 -7.93 -11.99 13.47
N VAL A 170 -6.83 -11.29 13.19
CA VAL A 170 -6.71 -10.49 11.97
C VAL A 170 -6.73 -11.32 10.69
N ALA A 171 -6.10 -12.51 10.69
CA ALA A 171 -5.99 -13.32 9.48
C ALA A 171 -7.35 -13.60 8.83
N THR A 172 -8.30 -14.10 9.59
CA THR A 172 -9.66 -14.40 9.11
C THR A 172 -10.44 -13.12 8.82
N ALA A 173 -10.34 -12.11 9.67
CA ALA A 173 -11.04 -10.85 9.52
C ALA A 173 -10.72 -10.11 8.21
N VAL A 174 -9.50 -10.29 7.67
CA VAL A 174 -9.10 -9.69 6.41
C VAL A 174 -9.17 -10.64 5.21
N GLY A 175 -9.72 -11.85 5.38
CA GLY A 175 -10.02 -12.77 4.30
C GLY A 175 -8.90 -13.75 3.91
N PHE A 176 -7.90 -13.98 4.77
CA PHE A 176 -6.98 -15.09 4.55
C PHE A 176 -7.60 -16.43 4.99
N TYR A 177 -7.22 -17.49 4.29
CA TYR A 177 -7.70 -18.82 4.58
C TYR A 177 -7.30 -19.30 5.98
N ASP A 178 -6.04 -19.07 6.35
CA ASP A 178 -5.49 -19.41 7.65
C ASP A 178 -4.35 -18.46 8.08
N GLN A 179 -3.93 -18.60 9.32
CA GLN A 179 -2.85 -17.78 9.91
C GLN A 179 -1.48 -18.03 9.27
N ALA A 180 -1.20 -19.24 8.79
CA ALA A 180 0.08 -19.58 8.16
C ALA A 180 0.19 -18.90 6.79
N HIS A 181 -0.90 -18.93 6.01
CA HIS A 181 -1.04 -18.23 4.74
C HIS A 181 -0.89 -16.71 4.94
N PHE A 182 -1.60 -16.14 5.92
CA PHE A 182 -1.46 -14.74 6.29
C PHE A 182 -0.02 -14.37 6.67
N THR A 183 0.60 -15.12 7.59
CA THR A 183 1.95 -14.84 8.07
C THR A 183 2.98 -14.85 6.95
N ARG A 184 2.89 -15.80 6.03
CA ARG A 184 3.79 -15.89 4.87
C ARG A 184 3.66 -14.67 3.96
N HIS A 185 2.43 -14.26 3.63
CA HIS A 185 2.19 -13.09 2.79
C HIS A 185 2.55 -11.80 3.52
N PHE A 186 2.19 -11.67 4.79
CA PHE A 186 2.52 -10.50 5.60
C PHE A 186 4.04 -10.29 5.68
N LYS A 187 4.79 -11.35 6.00
CA LYS A 187 6.27 -11.28 6.03
C LYS A 187 6.86 -10.90 4.68
N ARG A 188 6.32 -11.43 3.58
CA ARG A 188 6.77 -11.08 2.23
C ARG A 188 6.55 -9.59 1.90
N HIS A 189 5.46 -8.99 2.39
CA HIS A 189 5.09 -7.60 2.09
C HIS A 189 5.72 -6.59 3.05
N THR A 190 5.94 -6.96 4.31
CA THR A 190 6.40 -6.03 5.36
C THR A 190 7.81 -6.32 5.87
N ALA A 191 8.44 -7.40 5.41
CA ALA A 191 9.70 -7.93 5.91
C ALA A 191 9.69 -8.28 7.42
N SER A 192 8.51 -8.29 8.06
CA SER A 192 8.30 -8.60 9.48
C SER A 192 7.18 -9.62 9.66
N THR A 193 7.19 -10.37 10.76
CA THR A 193 6.05 -11.22 11.11
C THR A 193 4.90 -10.35 11.67
N PRO A 194 3.62 -10.78 11.56
CA PRO A 194 2.49 -10.05 12.16
C PRO A 194 2.69 -9.77 13.65
N ALA A 195 3.16 -10.75 14.42
CA ALA A 195 3.45 -10.58 15.84
C ALA A 195 4.61 -9.61 16.11
N GLY A 196 5.65 -9.62 15.29
CA GLY A 196 6.75 -8.67 15.34
C GLY A 196 6.29 -7.25 15.05
N TYR A 197 5.46 -7.11 14.00
CA TYR A 197 4.86 -5.85 13.59
C TYR A 197 3.97 -5.27 14.71
N ALA A 198 3.06 -6.03 15.27
CA ALA A 198 2.20 -5.59 16.37
C ALA A 198 3.02 -5.10 17.57
N ARG A 199 4.00 -5.90 18.04
CA ARG A 199 4.86 -5.52 19.18
C ARG A 199 5.67 -4.24 18.96
N SER A 200 6.19 -4.03 17.76
CA SER A 200 6.99 -2.83 17.46
C SER A 200 6.18 -1.54 17.48
N HIS A 201 4.85 -1.64 17.32
CA HIS A 201 3.96 -0.48 17.30
C HIS A 201 3.19 -0.29 18.63
N THR A 202 2.92 -1.37 19.39
CA THR A 202 2.28 -1.25 20.71
C THR A 202 3.22 -0.63 21.75
N ARG A 203 4.55 -0.82 21.61
CA ARG A 203 5.56 -0.17 22.47
C ARG A 203 5.65 1.35 22.28
N ARG A 204 5.04 1.91 21.27
CA ARG A 204 5.04 3.35 20.97
C ARG A 204 3.81 4.09 21.48
N ALA A 205 2.78 3.36 21.91
CA ALA A 205 1.52 3.93 22.42
C ALA A 205 1.41 3.88 23.96
N ALA A 206 2.42 3.37 24.64
CA ALA A 206 2.56 3.32 26.10
C ALA A 206 3.72 4.23 26.57
#